data_bec739b4f19a9962f34dc0984cfa2479
#
_entry.id   bec739b4f19a9962f34dc0984cfa2479
#
_cell.length_a   1.000
_cell.length_b   1.000
_cell.length_c   1.000
_cell.angle_alpha   90.00
_cell.angle_beta   90.00
_cell.angle_gamma   90.00
#
_symmetry.space_group_name_H-M   'P 1'
#
loop_
_entity.id
_entity.type
_entity.pdbx_description
1 polymer ?
#
loop_
_entity_poly.entity_id
_entity_poly.type
_entity_poly.pdbx_seq_one_letter_code
_entity_poly.pdbx_strand_id
1 'polypeptide(L)'
;MSSASAPASRRSPTPAPRLALTRAASAFGGALAQELVAAGVQVVGLDARAGRLEGVDWRPGDVAAPSVVAALDDVDVLLHVAFDPDLTHVLEVQPAARRARQIDEVRTLVTAAAAAGVAHLVVVTSTMVFGARRDNPVPLPEDHPGRAAESEGLVADLVAVEEELRALASVHPGLRTTIVRPAALVGPGVDTMITRHFEAPRLLRLRGTEPLWSFCHVADLGTALLAVAQGDSDPPAQVSVAAGGALTQGQVEELSGIRGIDVAEGTAYAAADRLHRLGVVPVPATDLAYVAHPWVSEPGWLTQAGWRPRYDNAACLAVLLDEVSGNRAVMARRVGARDAVGAAAAGAASAAVAAIATAALMRRRRGRGPTGQVR
;
A
#
# COMPACT_ATOMS: atom_id res chain seq x y z
N MET A 1 22.52 -61.26 -16.53
CA MET A 1 21.41 -60.47 -17.10
C MET A 1 21.54 -59.07 -16.55
N SER A 2 22.12 -58.20 -17.37
CA SER A 2 22.43 -56.82 -16.96
C SER A 2 21.23 -55.92 -17.28
N SER A 3 20.63 -55.34 -16.24
CA SER A 3 19.54 -54.38 -16.38
C SER A 3 20.11 -52.99 -16.69
N ALA A 4 19.97 -52.55 -17.91
CA ALA A 4 20.34 -51.17 -18.30
C ALA A 4 19.27 -50.20 -17.80
N SER A 5 19.63 -49.34 -16.83
CA SER A 5 18.82 -48.19 -16.40
C SER A 5 18.72 -47.18 -17.56
N ALA A 6 17.50 -46.86 -17.97
CA ALA A 6 17.23 -45.80 -18.93
C ALA A 6 17.61 -44.43 -18.35
N PRO A 7 18.21 -43.51 -19.12
CA PRO A 7 18.52 -42.18 -18.61
C PRO A 7 17.24 -41.37 -18.36
N ALA A 8 17.14 -40.78 -17.19
CA ALA A 8 16.07 -39.82 -16.84
C ALA A 8 16.10 -38.68 -17.88
N SER A 9 14.98 -38.46 -18.56
CA SER A 9 14.81 -37.35 -19.47
C SER A 9 14.97 -36.04 -18.73
N ARG A 10 16.00 -35.26 -19.01
CA ARG A 10 16.12 -33.87 -18.53
C ARG A 10 14.93 -33.11 -19.11
N ARG A 11 13.98 -32.73 -18.27
CA ARG A 11 12.99 -31.74 -18.64
C ARG A 11 13.73 -30.50 -19.08
N SER A 12 13.48 -30.00 -20.26
CA SER A 12 13.95 -28.70 -20.72
C SER A 12 13.46 -27.66 -19.72
N PRO A 13 14.29 -26.71 -19.29
CA PRO A 13 13.82 -25.65 -18.39
C PRO A 13 12.66 -24.92 -19.09
N THR A 14 11.51 -24.89 -18.44
CA THR A 14 10.38 -24.04 -18.87
C THR A 14 10.90 -22.60 -18.93
N PRO A 15 10.70 -21.86 -20.02
CA PRO A 15 11.11 -20.47 -20.08
C PRO A 15 10.48 -19.70 -18.90
N ALA A 16 11.22 -18.75 -18.34
CA ALA A 16 10.72 -17.91 -17.28
C ALA A 16 9.45 -17.16 -17.75
N PRO A 17 8.38 -17.09 -16.95
CA PRO A 17 7.14 -16.47 -17.36
C PRO A 17 7.35 -14.98 -17.65
N ARG A 18 6.61 -14.47 -18.63
CA ARG A 18 6.58 -13.06 -18.98
C ARG A 18 5.54 -12.34 -18.14
N LEU A 19 5.99 -11.36 -17.37
CA LEU A 19 5.16 -10.64 -16.41
C LEU A 19 4.80 -9.25 -16.94
N ALA A 20 3.51 -8.91 -17.02
CA ALA A 20 3.08 -7.54 -17.26
C ALA A 20 2.83 -6.85 -15.92
N LEU A 21 3.26 -5.59 -15.78
CA LEU A 21 3.07 -4.76 -14.59
C LEU A 21 2.38 -3.46 -14.97
N THR A 22 1.23 -3.17 -14.37
CA THR A 22 0.55 -1.88 -14.53
C THR A 22 1.22 -0.80 -13.69
N ARG A 23 1.03 0.47 -14.05
CA ARG A 23 1.67 1.64 -13.40
C ARG A 23 3.20 1.57 -13.38
N ALA A 24 3.80 0.80 -14.29
CA ALA A 24 5.23 0.51 -14.32
C ALA A 24 6.12 1.75 -14.52
N ALA A 25 5.59 2.84 -15.11
CA ALA A 25 6.32 4.08 -15.30
C ALA A 25 6.27 5.03 -14.08
N SER A 26 5.44 4.75 -13.07
CA SER A 26 5.43 5.46 -11.80
C SER A 26 6.71 5.16 -11.00
N ALA A 27 7.06 6.01 -10.01
CA ALA A 27 8.22 5.76 -9.15
C ALA A 27 8.08 4.43 -8.39
N PHE A 28 6.90 4.14 -7.86
CA PHE A 28 6.59 2.88 -7.17
C PHE A 28 6.62 1.67 -8.11
N GLY A 29 5.92 1.75 -9.25
CA GLY A 29 5.89 0.67 -10.24
C GLY A 29 7.27 0.42 -10.86
N GLY A 30 8.06 1.47 -11.06
CA GLY A 30 9.45 1.37 -11.50
C GLY A 30 10.34 0.63 -10.49
N ALA A 31 10.15 0.86 -9.18
CA ALA A 31 10.86 0.12 -8.14
C ALA A 31 10.46 -1.37 -8.12
N LEU A 32 9.18 -1.69 -8.31
CA LEU A 32 8.73 -3.08 -8.47
C LEU A 32 9.32 -3.71 -9.74
N ALA A 33 9.25 -3.02 -10.88
CA ALA A 33 9.80 -3.50 -12.14
C ALA A 33 11.31 -3.77 -12.04
N GLN A 34 12.04 -2.93 -11.31
CA GLN A 34 13.48 -3.11 -11.06
C GLN A 34 13.78 -4.42 -10.33
N GLU A 35 13.01 -4.78 -9.30
CA GLU A 35 13.18 -6.05 -8.59
C GLU A 35 12.89 -7.25 -9.50
N LEU A 36 11.85 -7.15 -10.34
CA LEU A 36 11.51 -8.22 -11.31
C LEU A 36 12.61 -8.39 -12.38
N VAL A 37 13.10 -7.29 -12.94
CA VAL A 37 14.20 -7.30 -13.92
C VAL A 37 15.48 -7.84 -13.29
N ALA A 38 15.82 -7.42 -12.07
CA ALA A 38 16.99 -7.91 -11.34
C ALA A 38 16.92 -9.42 -11.04
N ALA A 39 15.72 -9.98 -10.92
CA ALA A 39 15.50 -11.43 -10.81
C ALA A 39 15.57 -12.18 -12.17
N GLY A 40 15.86 -11.50 -13.27
CA GLY A 40 15.97 -12.09 -14.62
C GLY A 40 14.64 -12.37 -15.30
N VAL A 41 13.55 -11.75 -14.85
CA VAL A 41 12.22 -11.92 -15.43
C VAL A 41 12.02 -10.99 -16.62
N GLN A 42 11.33 -11.46 -17.65
CA GLN A 42 10.88 -10.62 -18.76
C GLN A 42 9.70 -9.77 -18.30
N VAL A 43 9.87 -8.45 -18.26
CA VAL A 43 8.86 -7.52 -17.74
C VAL A 43 8.27 -6.71 -18.89
N VAL A 44 6.94 -6.72 -19.00
CA VAL A 44 6.14 -5.84 -19.85
C VAL A 44 5.61 -4.69 -18.99
N GLY A 45 5.97 -3.45 -19.32
CA GLY A 45 5.52 -2.27 -18.60
C GLY A 45 4.25 -1.69 -19.21
N LEU A 46 3.14 -1.71 -18.46
CA LEU A 46 1.85 -1.14 -18.86
C LEU A 46 1.63 0.19 -18.11
N ASP A 47 1.59 1.29 -18.84
CA ASP A 47 1.31 2.61 -18.31
C ASP A 47 0.83 3.54 -19.43
N ALA A 48 0.26 4.70 -19.10
CA ALA A 48 -0.12 5.71 -20.09
C ALA A 48 1.06 6.20 -20.94
N ARG A 49 2.29 6.10 -20.40
CA ARG A 49 3.55 6.48 -21.06
C ARG A 49 4.62 5.42 -20.80
N ALA A 50 5.54 5.29 -21.73
CA ALA A 50 6.72 4.46 -21.49
C ALA A 50 7.59 5.06 -20.39
N GLY A 51 8.08 4.20 -19.50
CA GLY A 51 9.08 4.55 -18.49
C GLY A 51 10.51 4.56 -19.09
N ARG A 52 11.51 4.62 -18.19
CA ARG A 52 12.92 4.73 -18.57
C ARG A 52 13.77 3.53 -18.14
N LEU A 53 13.19 2.59 -17.39
CA LEU A 53 13.92 1.43 -16.89
C LEU A 53 14.31 0.51 -18.07
N GLU A 54 15.59 0.21 -18.16
CA GLU A 54 16.11 -0.75 -19.13
C GLU A 54 15.68 -2.17 -18.76
N GLY A 55 15.52 -3.03 -19.76
CA GLY A 55 15.06 -4.41 -19.57
C GLY A 55 13.54 -4.57 -19.44
N VAL A 56 12.78 -3.48 -19.60
CA VAL A 56 11.31 -3.49 -19.63
C VAL A 56 10.82 -3.30 -21.07
N ASP A 57 9.95 -4.20 -21.54
CA ASP A 57 9.21 -4.05 -22.79
C ASP A 57 8.02 -3.11 -22.56
N TRP A 58 8.17 -1.84 -22.96
CA TRP A 58 7.16 -0.82 -22.73
C TRP A 58 6.04 -0.89 -23.75
N ARG A 59 4.80 -1.08 -23.27
CA ARG A 59 3.57 -1.08 -24.05
C ARG A 59 2.63 0.01 -23.54
N PRO A 60 2.84 1.28 -23.97
CA PRO A 60 2.05 2.40 -23.47
C PRO A 60 0.60 2.32 -23.92
N GLY A 61 -0.32 2.62 -23.00
CA GLY A 61 -1.75 2.63 -23.25
C GLY A 61 -2.56 2.85 -21.99
N ASP A 62 -3.86 3.06 -22.17
CA ASP A 62 -4.80 3.16 -21.06
C ASP A 62 -5.25 1.75 -20.64
N VAL A 63 -4.91 1.33 -19.41
CA VAL A 63 -5.27 0.01 -18.87
C VAL A 63 -6.79 -0.16 -18.63
N ALA A 64 -7.57 0.93 -18.63
CA ALA A 64 -9.03 0.87 -18.61
C ALA A 64 -9.65 0.85 -20.02
N ALA A 65 -8.84 0.93 -21.09
CA ALA A 65 -9.35 0.85 -22.44
C ALA A 65 -9.34 -0.60 -22.94
N PRO A 66 -10.37 -1.05 -23.70
CA PRO A 66 -10.42 -2.41 -24.26
C PRO A 66 -9.21 -2.77 -25.12
N SER A 67 -8.51 -1.78 -25.68
CA SER A 67 -7.29 -1.97 -26.46
C SER A 67 -6.13 -2.58 -25.65
N VAL A 68 -6.19 -2.60 -24.32
CA VAL A 68 -5.17 -3.22 -23.46
C VAL A 68 -4.98 -4.72 -23.74
N VAL A 69 -5.98 -5.40 -24.30
CA VAL A 69 -5.88 -6.81 -24.70
C VAL A 69 -4.69 -7.07 -25.62
N ALA A 70 -4.42 -6.17 -26.57
CA ALA A 70 -3.27 -6.31 -27.47
C ALA A 70 -1.93 -6.10 -26.75
N ALA A 71 -1.93 -5.36 -25.65
CA ALA A 71 -0.73 -5.19 -24.83
C ALA A 71 -0.45 -6.38 -23.90
N LEU A 72 -1.36 -7.35 -23.82
CA LEU A 72 -1.22 -8.59 -23.07
C LEU A 72 -0.84 -9.79 -23.95
N ASP A 73 -0.59 -9.58 -25.23
CA ASP A 73 -0.09 -10.64 -26.11
C ASP A 73 1.23 -11.19 -25.56
N ASP A 74 1.37 -12.52 -25.52
CA ASP A 74 2.52 -13.25 -24.98
C ASP A 74 2.80 -13.03 -23.44
N VAL A 75 1.84 -12.53 -22.68
CA VAL A 75 1.95 -12.35 -21.23
C VAL A 75 1.39 -13.57 -20.50
N ASP A 76 2.21 -14.16 -19.61
CA ASP A 76 1.78 -15.29 -18.77
C ASP A 76 1.08 -14.84 -17.49
N VAL A 77 1.60 -13.77 -16.87
CA VAL A 77 1.08 -13.24 -15.59
C VAL A 77 0.90 -11.73 -15.66
N LEU A 78 -0.26 -11.24 -15.25
CA LEU A 78 -0.55 -9.81 -15.14
C LEU A 78 -0.52 -9.38 -13.67
N LEU A 79 0.38 -8.46 -13.33
CA LEU A 79 0.48 -7.81 -12.03
C LEU A 79 -0.20 -6.45 -12.11
N HIS A 80 -1.32 -6.29 -11.41
CA HIS A 80 -2.07 -5.03 -11.37
C HIS A 80 -1.96 -4.36 -10.01
N VAL A 81 -1.42 -3.15 -9.95
CA VAL A 81 -1.45 -2.29 -8.78
C VAL A 81 -2.76 -1.51 -8.78
N ALA A 82 -3.70 -1.87 -7.92
CA ALA A 82 -5.06 -1.35 -7.92
C ALA A 82 -5.22 0.02 -7.23
N PHE A 83 -4.13 0.65 -6.80
CA PHE A 83 -4.12 1.97 -6.16
C PHE A 83 -2.99 2.83 -6.70
N ASP A 84 -3.09 4.13 -6.46
CA ASP A 84 -2.00 5.06 -6.70
C ASP A 84 -1.29 5.31 -5.36
N PRO A 85 0.01 4.98 -5.24
CA PRO A 85 0.76 5.18 -4.00
C PRO A 85 1.23 6.62 -3.79
N ASP A 86 0.89 7.55 -4.68
CA ASP A 86 1.13 9.00 -4.55
C ASP A 86 -0.15 9.68 -4.05
N LEU A 87 -0.22 9.91 -2.75
CA LEU A 87 -1.37 10.54 -2.11
C LEU A 87 -1.65 11.94 -2.66
N THR A 88 -0.63 12.70 -3.08
CA THR A 88 -0.83 14.02 -3.68
C THR A 88 -1.68 13.91 -4.94
N HIS A 89 -1.30 13.01 -5.85
CA HIS A 89 -2.04 12.77 -7.08
C HIS A 89 -3.45 12.22 -6.81
N VAL A 90 -3.57 11.29 -5.87
CA VAL A 90 -4.87 10.70 -5.47
C VAL A 90 -5.85 11.77 -4.98
N LEU A 91 -5.37 12.78 -4.27
CA LEU A 91 -6.20 13.84 -3.69
C LEU A 91 -6.66 14.90 -4.70
N GLU A 92 -6.03 14.96 -5.88
CA GLU A 92 -6.44 15.83 -6.98
C GLU A 92 -7.69 15.27 -7.70
N VAL A 93 -7.98 13.96 -7.54
CA VAL A 93 -9.09 13.27 -8.20
C VAL A 93 -10.30 13.18 -7.28
N GLN A 94 -11.49 13.52 -7.82
CA GLN A 94 -12.73 13.38 -7.07
C GLN A 94 -12.97 11.92 -6.64
N PRO A 95 -13.38 11.64 -5.38
CA PRO A 95 -13.48 10.28 -4.84
C PRO A 95 -14.34 9.33 -5.68
N ALA A 96 -15.51 9.80 -6.17
CA ALA A 96 -16.38 8.98 -7.00
C ALA A 96 -15.74 8.62 -8.36
N ALA A 97 -15.04 9.56 -8.98
CA ALA A 97 -14.33 9.34 -10.24
C ALA A 97 -13.14 8.39 -10.06
N ARG A 98 -12.40 8.52 -8.96
CA ARG A 98 -11.30 7.64 -8.61
C ARG A 98 -11.78 6.20 -8.44
N ARG A 99 -12.83 5.97 -7.63
CA ARG A 99 -13.41 4.63 -7.43
C ARG A 99 -13.92 4.04 -8.74
N ALA A 100 -14.68 4.80 -9.52
CA ALA A 100 -15.18 4.34 -10.81
C ALA A 100 -14.02 3.90 -11.73
N ARG A 101 -12.97 4.71 -11.80
CA ARG A 101 -11.77 4.40 -12.60
C ARG A 101 -11.10 3.10 -12.16
N GLN A 102 -10.91 2.87 -10.86
CA GLN A 102 -10.28 1.66 -10.33
C GLN A 102 -11.12 0.41 -10.62
N ILE A 103 -12.44 0.50 -10.50
CA ILE A 103 -13.36 -0.58 -10.85
C ILE A 103 -13.31 -0.86 -12.36
N ASP A 104 -13.31 0.16 -13.20
CA ASP A 104 -13.23 0.00 -14.66
C ASP A 104 -11.88 -0.59 -15.10
N GLU A 105 -10.78 -0.23 -14.44
CA GLU A 105 -9.46 -0.85 -14.66
C GLU A 105 -9.53 -2.36 -14.38
N VAL A 106 -10.06 -2.78 -13.24
CA VAL A 106 -10.18 -4.20 -12.89
C VAL A 106 -11.08 -4.95 -13.87
N ARG A 107 -12.24 -4.41 -14.22
CA ARG A 107 -13.16 -5.02 -15.21
C ARG A 107 -12.49 -5.24 -16.54
N THR A 108 -11.84 -4.21 -17.03
CA THR A 108 -11.15 -4.25 -18.33
C THR A 108 -9.99 -5.24 -18.31
N LEU A 109 -9.16 -5.20 -17.24
CA LEU A 109 -8.00 -6.08 -17.13
C LEU A 109 -8.36 -7.55 -16.95
N VAL A 110 -9.41 -7.89 -16.17
CA VAL A 110 -9.89 -9.28 -16.07
C VAL A 110 -10.38 -9.79 -17.41
N THR A 111 -11.20 -8.98 -18.11
CA THR A 111 -11.73 -9.37 -19.43
C THR A 111 -10.62 -9.51 -20.47
N ALA A 112 -9.68 -8.56 -20.49
CA ALA A 112 -8.55 -8.57 -21.43
C ALA A 112 -7.58 -9.72 -21.13
N ALA A 113 -7.27 -9.99 -19.87
CA ALA A 113 -6.41 -11.09 -19.45
C ALA A 113 -7.01 -12.44 -19.84
N ALA A 114 -8.32 -12.63 -19.60
CA ALA A 114 -9.01 -13.86 -20.04
C ALA A 114 -9.02 -14.01 -21.55
N ALA A 115 -9.24 -12.93 -22.31
CA ALA A 115 -9.25 -12.95 -23.77
C ALA A 115 -7.85 -13.18 -24.38
N ALA A 116 -6.80 -12.64 -23.75
CA ALA A 116 -5.40 -12.83 -24.18
C ALA A 116 -4.80 -14.18 -23.74
N GLY A 117 -5.51 -14.97 -22.92
CA GLY A 117 -5.02 -16.25 -22.42
C GLY A 117 -3.98 -16.13 -21.31
N VAL A 118 -3.95 -14.99 -20.58
CA VAL A 118 -3.12 -14.82 -19.38
C VAL A 118 -3.50 -15.89 -18.36
N ALA A 119 -2.51 -16.61 -17.84
CA ALA A 119 -2.76 -17.72 -16.92
C ALA A 119 -3.09 -17.24 -15.49
N HIS A 120 -2.52 -16.11 -15.08
CA HIS A 120 -2.66 -15.61 -13.71
C HIS A 120 -2.74 -14.07 -13.64
N LEU A 121 -3.77 -13.56 -12.98
CA LEU A 121 -3.92 -12.15 -12.62
C LEU A 121 -3.64 -11.99 -11.13
N VAL A 122 -2.66 -11.17 -10.80
CA VAL A 122 -2.31 -10.81 -9.43
C VAL A 122 -2.66 -9.34 -9.19
N VAL A 123 -3.54 -9.07 -8.24
CA VAL A 123 -4.00 -7.70 -7.94
C VAL A 123 -3.46 -7.26 -6.59
N VAL A 124 -2.70 -6.18 -6.57
CA VAL A 124 -2.12 -5.61 -5.35
C VAL A 124 -3.09 -4.58 -4.77
N THR A 125 -3.52 -4.82 -3.52
CA THR A 125 -4.39 -3.95 -2.73
C THR A 125 -3.69 -3.50 -1.44
N SER A 126 -4.25 -3.75 -0.26
CA SER A 126 -3.62 -3.44 1.04
C SER A 126 -4.25 -4.25 2.16
N THR A 127 -3.48 -4.56 3.20
CA THR A 127 -4.02 -5.12 4.46
C THR A 127 -4.99 -4.16 5.18
N MET A 128 -5.05 -2.89 4.80
CA MET A 128 -6.05 -1.94 5.32
C MET A 128 -7.49 -2.40 5.09
N VAL A 129 -7.75 -3.25 4.08
CA VAL A 129 -9.08 -3.84 3.83
C VAL A 129 -9.57 -4.76 4.96
N PHE A 130 -8.69 -5.21 5.84
CA PHE A 130 -9.08 -5.92 7.05
C PHE A 130 -9.80 -5.01 8.07
N GLY A 131 -9.58 -3.69 7.99
CA GLY A 131 -10.04 -2.70 8.96
C GLY A 131 -9.18 -2.70 10.23
N ALA A 132 -8.90 -1.53 10.76
CA ALA A 132 -8.18 -1.37 12.01
C ALA A 132 -9.17 -1.29 13.17
N ARG A 133 -9.21 -2.31 14.03
CA ARG A 133 -10.15 -2.41 15.15
C ARG A 133 -9.44 -2.84 16.43
N ARG A 134 -9.96 -2.40 17.55
CA ARG A 134 -9.45 -2.75 18.89
C ARG A 134 -9.49 -4.26 19.16
N ASP A 135 -10.48 -4.96 18.61
CA ASP A 135 -10.75 -6.38 18.81
C ASP A 135 -10.14 -7.26 17.71
N ASN A 136 -9.32 -6.71 16.84
CA ASN A 136 -8.62 -7.50 15.84
C ASN A 136 -7.66 -8.49 16.50
N PRO A 137 -7.64 -9.77 16.07
CA PRO A 137 -6.56 -10.68 16.45
C PRO A 137 -5.21 -10.16 15.88
N VAL A 138 -4.13 -10.46 16.60
CA VAL A 138 -2.77 -10.10 16.17
C VAL A 138 -1.91 -11.37 16.17
N PRO A 139 -1.44 -11.82 14.99
CA PRO A 139 -1.72 -11.29 13.65
C PRO A 139 -3.13 -11.63 13.14
N LEU A 140 -3.60 -10.84 12.15
CA LEU A 140 -4.81 -11.15 11.38
C LEU A 140 -4.50 -12.31 10.43
N PRO A 141 -5.33 -13.37 10.37
CA PRO A 141 -5.19 -14.44 9.37
C PRO A 141 -5.36 -13.88 7.95
N GLU A 142 -4.69 -14.51 6.97
CA GLU A 142 -4.79 -14.09 5.56
C GLU A 142 -6.22 -14.21 5.00
N ASP A 143 -7.00 -15.17 5.49
CA ASP A 143 -8.39 -15.43 5.12
C ASP A 143 -9.41 -14.64 5.96
N HIS A 144 -8.92 -13.77 6.87
CA HIS A 144 -9.81 -12.95 7.70
C HIS A 144 -10.79 -12.17 6.82
N PRO A 145 -12.11 -12.26 7.10
CA PRO A 145 -13.10 -11.48 6.38
C PRO A 145 -12.82 -9.99 6.59
N GLY A 146 -12.73 -9.22 5.49
CA GLY A 146 -12.50 -7.78 5.57
C GLY A 146 -13.59 -7.10 6.41
N ARG A 147 -13.17 -6.23 7.34
CA ARG A 147 -14.06 -5.43 8.22
C ARG A 147 -14.09 -3.96 7.84
N ALA A 148 -13.47 -3.62 6.71
CA ALA A 148 -13.43 -2.25 6.21
C ALA A 148 -14.68 -1.87 5.39
N ALA A 149 -15.74 -2.67 5.39
CA ALA A 149 -16.98 -2.39 4.66
C ALA A 149 -17.64 -1.04 5.05
N GLU A 150 -17.39 -0.57 6.29
CA GLU A 150 -17.84 0.72 6.79
C GLU A 150 -16.81 1.84 6.54
N SER A 151 -15.70 1.55 5.89
CA SER A 151 -14.68 2.54 5.56
C SER A 151 -15.15 3.48 4.46
N GLU A 152 -14.59 4.66 4.47
CA GLU A 152 -14.77 5.67 3.43
C GLU A 152 -13.43 5.90 2.71
N GLY A 153 -13.42 6.75 1.73
CA GLY A 153 -12.19 7.19 1.07
C GLY A 153 -11.44 6.05 0.37
N LEU A 154 -10.13 6.02 0.55
CA LEU A 154 -9.21 5.14 -0.20
C LEU A 154 -9.37 3.66 0.17
N VAL A 155 -9.65 3.37 1.43
CA VAL A 155 -9.83 1.98 1.87
C VAL A 155 -11.13 1.40 1.30
N ALA A 156 -12.21 2.18 1.27
CA ALA A 156 -13.46 1.76 0.65
C ALA A 156 -13.31 1.52 -0.86
N ASP A 157 -12.44 2.27 -1.53
CA ASP A 157 -12.14 2.04 -2.94
C ASP A 157 -11.46 0.68 -3.14
N LEU A 158 -10.50 0.32 -2.28
CA LEU A 158 -9.84 -1.00 -2.32
C LEU A 158 -10.80 -2.16 -2.00
N VAL A 159 -11.71 -1.97 -1.04
CA VAL A 159 -12.76 -2.96 -0.75
C VAL A 159 -13.63 -3.19 -1.98
N ALA A 160 -14.08 -2.12 -2.64
CA ALA A 160 -14.89 -2.22 -3.85
C ALA A 160 -14.15 -2.92 -5.00
N VAL A 161 -12.85 -2.66 -5.17
CA VAL A 161 -11.99 -3.35 -6.15
C VAL A 161 -11.91 -4.84 -5.86
N GLU A 162 -11.71 -5.24 -4.60
CA GLU A 162 -11.63 -6.66 -4.24
C GLU A 162 -12.99 -7.38 -4.39
N GLU A 163 -14.09 -6.71 -4.08
CA GLU A 163 -15.44 -7.25 -4.30
C GLU A 163 -15.72 -7.47 -5.78
N GLU A 164 -15.39 -6.49 -6.62
CA GLU A 164 -15.52 -6.59 -8.07
C GLU A 164 -14.66 -7.71 -8.64
N LEU A 165 -13.38 -7.80 -8.20
CA LEU A 165 -12.48 -8.87 -8.64
C LEU A 165 -13.02 -10.26 -8.29
N ARG A 166 -13.54 -10.46 -7.08
CA ARG A 166 -14.13 -11.75 -6.68
C ARG A 166 -15.36 -12.11 -7.52
N ALA A 167 -16.20 -11.14 -7.83
CA ALA A 167 -17.35 -11.33 -8.70
C ALA A 167 -16.92 -11.76 -10.11
N LEU A 168 -15.93 -11.06 -10.69
CA LEU A 168 -15.41 -11.35 -12.02
C LEU A 168 -14.65 -12.68 -12.09
N ALA A 169 -13.89 -13.05 -11.04
CA ALA A 169 -13.19 -14.32 -10.98
C ALA A 169 -14.16 -15.51 -11.07
N SER A 170 -15.37 -15.38 -10.51
CA SER A 170 -16.40 -16.41 -10.61
C SER A 170 -16.92 -16.63 -12.04
N VAL A 171 -16.84 -15.62 -12.89
CA VAL A 171 -17.28 -15.63 -14.29
C VAL A 171 -16.18 -16.10 -15.25
N HIS A 172 -14.92 -15.97 -14.84
CA HIS A 172 -13.74 -16.35 -15.63
C HIS A 172 -12.91 -17.46 -14.94
N PRO A 173 -13.44 -18.68 -14.77
CA PRO A 173 -12.78 -19.74 -14.01
C PRO A 173 -11.46 -20.24 -14.64
N GLY A 174 -11.20 -19.92 -15.90
CA GLY A 174 -9.93 -20.21 -16.58
C GLY A 174 -8.80 -19.23 -16.26
N LEU A 175 -9.10 -18.06 -15.68
CA LEU A 175 -8.14 -17.07 -15.23
C LEU A 175 -7.91 -17.21 -13.73
N ARG A 176 -6.74 -17.71 -13.33
CA ARG A 176 -6.40 -17.69 -11.90
C ARG A 176 -6.27 -16.25 -11.41
N THR A 177 -6.83 -15.95 -10.23
CA THR A 177 -6.73 -14.63 -9.61
C THR A 177 -6.21 -14.73 -8.20
N THR A 178 -5.27 -13.85 -7.83
CA THR A 178 -4.75 -13.74 -6.46
C THR A 178 -4.72 -12.28 -6.04
N ILE A 179 -5.28 -11.97 -4.86
CA ILE A 179 -5.18 -10.66 -4.23
C ILE A 179 -3.93 -10.67 -3.33
N VAL A 180 -3.03 -9.72 -3.57
CA VAL A 180 -1.85 -9.50 -2.71
C VAL A 180 -2.08 -8.26 -1.88
N ARG A 181 -2.02 -8.41 -0.55
CA ARG A 181 -2.25 -7.36 0.43
C ARG A 181 -0.97 -7.02 1.18
N PRO A 182 -0.20 -6.02 0.74
CA PRO A 182 0.93 -5.52 1.52
C PRO A 182 0.46 -4.81 2.79
N ALA A 183 1.26 -4.91 3.85
CA ALA A 183 1.20 -4.07 5.04
C ALA A 183 1.53 -2.60 4.66
N ALA A 184 1.69 -1.70 5.65
CA ALA A 184 2.06 -0.32 5.36
C ALA A 184 3.30 -0.24 4.48
N LEU A 185 3.14 0.23 3.25
CA LEU A 185 4.22 0.31 2.28
C LEU A 185 5.23 1.40 2.68
N VAL A 186 6.51 1.10 2.46
CA VAL A 186 7.62 2.03 2.60
C VAL A 186 8.62 1.82 1.47
N GLY A 187 9.35 2.86 1.11
CA GLY A 187 10.37 2.81 0.07
C GLY A 187 10.04 3.68 -1.15
N PRO A 188 10.83 3.59 -2.20
CA PRO A 188 10.77 4.51 -3.33
C PRO A 188 9.38 4.66 -3.96
N GLY A 189 8.93 5.91 -4.09
CA GLY A 189 7.66 6.25 -4.74
C GLY A 189 6.42 5.99 -3.89
N VAL A 190 6.57 5.78 -2.58
CA VAL A 190 5.45 5.58 -1.65
C VAL A 190 5.18 6.88 -0.89
N ASP A 191 4.01 7.45 -1.12
CA ASP A 191 3.45 8.58 -0.37
C ASP A 191 2.02 8.25 0.02
N THR A 192 1.81 7.81 1.25
CA THR A 192 0.52 7.35 1.77
C THR A 192 0.14 8.10 3.04
N MET A 193 -1.10 7.91 3.53
CA MET A 193 -1.50 8.44 4.82
C MET A 193 -0.61 7.97 5.98
N ILE A 194 -0.08 6.74 5.89
CA ILE A 194 0.82 6.19 6.90
C ILE A 194 2.19 6.88 6.83
N THR A 195 2.79 7.02 5.65
CA THR A 195 4.09 7.72 5.52
C THR A 195 3.98 9.18 5.99
N ARG A 196 2.88 9.86 5.64
CA ARG A 196 2.62 11.25 6.08
C ARG A 196 2.37 11.38 7.57
N HIS A 197 1.91 10.33 8.27
CA HIS A 197 1.81 10.35 9.73
C HIS A 197 3.19 10.58 10.38
N PHE A 198 4.25 10.02 9.80
CA PHE A 198 5.63 10.19 10.25
C PHE A 198 6.28 11.51 9.81
N GLU A 199 5.69 12.26 8.89
CA GLU A 199 6.13 13.61 8.55
C GLU A 199 5.79 14.62 9.65
N ALA A 200 4.84 14.32 10.51
CA ALA A 200 4.45 15.20 11.60
C ALA A 200 5.60 15.36 12.64
N PRO A 201 5.75 16.54 13.27
CA PRO A 201 6.77 16.74 14.28
C PRO A 201 6.49 15.96 15.59
N ARG A 202 5.31 15.39 15.72
CA ARG A 202 4.83 14.57 16.82
C ARG A 202 3.89 13.51 16.30
N LEU A 203 4.06 12.27 16.75
CA LEU A 203 3.13 11.19 16.43
C LEU A 203 1.83 11.35 17.22
N LEU A 204 0.71 11.21 16.54
CA LEU A 204 -0.60 11.21 17.20
C LEU A 204 -0.78 9.89 17.95
N ARG A 205 -1.07 9.98 19.25
CA ARG A 205 -1.50 8.83 20.06
C ARG A 205 -2.92 9.08 20.56
N LEU A 206 -3.82 8.15 20.31
CA LEU A 206 -5.16 8.19 20.90
C LEU A 206 -5.11 7.53 22.28
N ARG A 207 -5.64 8.21 23.29
CA ARG A 207 -5.61 7.66 24.66
C ARG A 207 -6.43 6.39 24.77
N GLY A 208 -5.83 5.36 25.37
CA GLY A 208 -6.47 4.06 25.57
C GLY A 208 -6.45 3.17 24.33
N THR A 209 -5.62 3.50 23.34
CA THR A 209 -5.33 2.65 22.18
C THR A 209 -3.88 2.19 22.20
N GLU A 210 -3.61 1.04 21.58
CA GLU A 210 -2.30 0.43 21.46
C GLU A 210 -2.06 0.04 20.00
N PRO A 211 -1.67 1.01 19.15
CA PRO A 211 -1.38 0.72 17.75
C PRO A 211 -0.15 -0.18 17.64
N LEU A 212 -0.20 -1.05 16.64
CA LEU A 212 0.91 -1.90 16.23
C LEU A 212 1.25 -1.57 14.78
N TRP A 213 2.54 -1.43 14.50
CA TRP A 213 3.04 -1.00 13.22
C TRP A 213 3.71 -2.16 12.50
N SER A 214 3.17 -2.53 11.36
CA SER A 214 3.74 -3.51 10.45
C SER A 214 3.92 -2.87 9.09
N PHE A 215 5.09 -3.12 8.51
CA PHE A 215 5.51 -2.50 7.25
C PHE A 215 5.81 -3.54 6.17
N CYS A 216 5.84 -3.08 4.94
CA CYS A 216 6.28 -3.83 3.78
C CYS A 216 7.18 -2.93 2.91
N HIS A 217 8.44 -3.29 2.73
CA HIS A 217 9.31 -2.58 1.81
C HIS A 217 8.94 -2.88 0.35
N VAL A 218 9.01 -1.88 -0.54
CA VAL A 218 8.66 -2.04 -1.97
C VAL A 218 9.48 -3.15 -2.63
N ALA A 219 10.78 -3.28 -2.30
CA ALA A 219 11.61 -4.36 -2.83
C ALA A 219 11.14 -5.76 -2.36
N ASP A 220 10.68 -5.87 -1.11
CA ASP A 220 10.11 -7.11 -0.60
C ASP A 220 8.77 -7.43 -1.24
N LEU A 221 7.94 -6.42 -1.51
CA LEU A 221 6.72 -6.61 -2.31
C LEU A 221 7.07 -7.13 -3.71
N GLY A 222 8.08 -6.58 -4.38
CA GLY A 222 8.53 -7.06 -5.70
C GLY A 222 8.90 -8.54 -5.69
N THR A 223 9.70 -8.98 -4.71
CA THR A 223 10.09 -10.40 -4.56
C THR A 223 8.94 -11.30 -4.13
N ALA A 224 7.98 -10.78 -3.34
CA ALA A 224 6.77 -11.51 -2.97
C ALA A 224 5.84 -11.71 -4.19
N LEU A 225 5.68 -10.69 -5.03
CA LEU A 225 4.93 -10.79 -6.29
C LEU A 225 5.55 -11.83 -7.22
N LEU A 226 6.88 -11.88 -7.27
CA LEU A 226 7.59 -12.91 -8.03
C LEU A 226 7.31 -14.32 -7.47
N ALA A 227 7.34 -14.49 -6.14
CA ALA A 227 7.03 -15.78 -5.51
C ALA A 227 5.58 -16.21 -5.77
N VAL A 228 4.61 -15.28 -5.78
CA VAL A 228 3.22 -15.54 -6.14
C VAL A 228 3.07 -15.91 -7.62
N ALA A 229 3.84 -15.26 -8.50
CA ALA A 229 3.75 -15.47 -9.95
C ALA A 229 4.41 -16.78 -10.41
N GLN A 230 5.50 -17.20 -9.77
CA GLN A 230 6.39 -18.27 -10.24
C GLN A 230 6.55 -19.43 -9.24
N GLY A 231 5.95 -19.33 -8.04
CA GLY A 231 6.12 -20.35 -7.00
C GLY A 231 5.65 -21.74 -7.45
N ASP A 232 6.34 -22.78 -6.97
CA ASP A 232 5.99 -24.19 -7.24
C ASP A 232 4.63 -24.59 -6.63
N SER A 233 4.13 -23.81 -5.70
CA SER A 233 2.84 -24.02 -5.02
C SER A 233 1.82 -23.01 -5.52
N ASP A 234 0.61 -23.48 -5.82
CA ASP A 234 -0.49 -22.57 -6.19
C ASP A 234 -0.82 -21.62 -5.03
N PRO A 235 -0.78 -20.30 -5.26
CA PRO A 235 -1.15 -19.35 -4.24
C PRO A 235 -2.65 -19.39 -3.94
N PRO A 236 -3.07 -19.15 -2.67
CA PRO A 236 -4.47 -18.98 -2.35
C PRO A 236 -5.05 -17.72 -3.02
N ALA A 237 -6.38 -17.57 -2.94
CA ALA A 237 -7.07 -16.40 -3.51
C ALA A 237 -6.59 -15.06 -2.91
N GLN A 238 -5.99 -15.07 -1.74
CA GLN A 238 -5.45 -13.88 -1.08
C GLN A 238 -4.19 -14.21 -0.27
N VAL A 239 -3.20 -13.31 -0.33
CA VAL A 239 -1.88 -13.43 0.27
C VAL A 239 -1.51 -12.11 0.93
N SER A 240 -0.99 -12.14 2.15
CA SER A 240 -0.44 -10.98 2.83
C SER A 240 1.06 -10.85 2.62
N VAL A 241 1.56 -9.62 2.53
CA VAL A 241 3.02 -9.33 2.45
C VAL A 241 3.39 -8.35 3.54
N ALA A 242 4.26 -8.77 4.45
CA ALA A 242 4.70 -7.95 5.57
C ALA A 242 6.13 -8.33 5.99
N ALA A 243 6.77 -7.45 6.74
CA ALA A 243 8.09 -7.68 7.33
C ALA A 243 8.12 -8.77 8.42
N GLY A 244 6.94 -9.26 8.83
CA GLY A 244 6.79 -10.20 9.94
C GLY A 244 6.84 -9.51 11.31
N GLY A 245 5.92 -9.90 12.20
CA GLY A 245 5.74 -9.24 13.49
C GLY A 245 5.27 -7.79 13.38
N ALA A 246 5.45 -7.02 14.46
CA ALA A 246 5.07 -5.60 14.50
C ALA A 246 5.88 -4.84 15.54
N LEU A 247 6.00 -3.51 15.38
CA LEU A 247 6.53 -2.60 16.37
C LEU A 247 5.40 -2.02 17.22
N THR A 248 5.60 -1.94 18.52
CA THR A 248 4.73 -1.17 19.41
C THR A 248 4.95 0.33 19.20
N GLN A 249 3.99 1.14 19.63
CA GLN A 249 4.13 2.60 19.59
C GLN A 249 5.39 3.09 20.33
N GLY A 250 5.72 2.47 21.48
CA GLY A 250 6.92 2.81 22.24
C GLY A 250 8.21 2.52 21.45
N GLN A 251 8.30 1.38 20.79
CA GLN A 251 9.44 1.04 19.93
C GLN A 251 9.56 2.00 18.75
N VAL A 252 8.44 2.38 18.13
CA VAL A 252 8.43 3.37 17.04
C VAL A 252 8.94 4.73 17.53
N GLU A 253 8.52 5.20 18.71
CA GLU A 253 8.98 6.46 19.31
C GLU A 253 10.48 6.41 19.66
N GLU A 254 10.96 5.28 20.16
CA GLU A 254 12.38 5.06 20.48
C GLU A 254 13.24 5.07 19.21
N LEU A 255 12.88 4.28 18.20
CA LEU A 255 13.62 4.15 16.95
C LEU A 255 13.57 5.43 16.09
N SER A 256 12.43 6.13 16.06
CA SER A 256 12.28 7.34 15.27
C SER A 256 12.77 8.62 15.95
N GLY A 257 12.88 8.62 17.26
CA GLY A 257 13.12 9.83 18.06
C GLY A 257 11.95 10.81 18.07
N ILE A 258 10.81 10.48 17.40
CA ILE A 258 9.63 11.33 17.32
C ILE A 258 8.71 11.02 18.50
N ARG A 259 8.55 11.97 19.43
CA ARG A 259 7.69 11.78 20.60
C ARG A 259 6.21 11.85 20.22
N GLY A 260 5.40 11.00 20.85
CA GLY A 260 3.95 11.01 20.73
C GLY A 260 3.30 12.19 21.46
N ILE A 261 2.08 12.54 21.03
CA ILE A 261 1.18 13.46 21.73
C ILE A 261 -0.14 12.76 21.99
N ASP A 262 -0.54 12.70 23.27
CA ASP A 262 -1.77 12.03 23.69
C ASP A 262 -2.99 12.93 23.47
N VAL A 263 -3.93 12.44 22.67
CA VAL A 263 -5.23 13.09 22.41
C VAL A 263 -6.34 12.13 22.81
N ALA A 264 -7.42 12.67 23.42
CA ALA A 264 -8.60 11.86 23.68
C ALA A 264 -9.22 11.42 22.35
N GLU A 265 -9.58 10.13 22.22
CA GLU A 265 -10.09 9.52 21.01
C GLU A 265 -11.24 10.33 20.40
N GLY A 266 -12.33 10.59 21.15
CA GLY A 266 -13.45 11.39 20.65
C GLY A 266 -13.08 12.81 20.23
N THR A 267 -12.03 13.42 20.84
CA THR A 267 -11.56 14.75 20.41
C THR A 267 -10.82 14.67 19.08
N ALA A 268 -10.02 13.61 18.86
CA ALA A 268 -9.29 13.40 17.62
C ALA A 268 -10.26 13.16 16.46
N TYR A 269 -11.22 12.24 16.62
CA TYR A 269 -12.22 11.96 15.59
C TYR A 269 -13.09 13.18 15.29
N ALA A 270 -13.59 13.91 16.28
CA ALA A 270 -14.38 15.12 16.05
C ALA A 270 -13.58 16.23 15.35
N ALA A 271 -12.29 16.35 15.65
CA ALA A 271 -11.43 17.33 14.99
C ALA A 271 -11.14 16.91 13.54
N ALA A 272 -10.83 15.63 13.30
CA ALA A 272 -10.59 15.11 11.97
C ALA A 272 -11.83 15.23 11.06
N ASP A 273 -13.00 14.85 11.55
CA ASP A 273 -14.26 14.97 10.84
C ASP A 273 -14.58 16.44 10.47
N ARG A 274 -14.37 17.36 11.41
CA ARG A 274 -14.56 18.79 11.15
C ARG A 274 -13.59 19.30 10.09
N LEU A 275 -12.32 18.92 10.17
CA LEU A 275 -11.29 19.35 9.20
C LEU A 275 -11.56 18.74 7.82
N HIS A 276 -12.00 17.50 7.78
CA HIS A 276 -12.40 16.84 6.52
C HIS A 276 -13.59 17.54 5.86
N ARG A 277 -14.66 17.82 6.62
CA ARG A 277 -15.82 18.57 6.09
C ARG A 277 -15.49 19.97 5.61
N LEU A 278 -14.47 20.61 6.17
CA LEU A 278 -13.97 21.92 5.72
C LEU A 278 -13.00 21.82 4.54
N GLY A 279 -12.70 20.61 4.03
CA GLY A 279 -11.75 20.40 2.96
C GLY A 279 -10.27 20.67 3.34
N VAL A 280 -9.98 20.80 4.65
CA VAL A 280 -8.62 21.03 5.15
C VAL A 280 -7.82 19.74 5.18
N VAL A 281 -8.51 18.60 5.42
CA VAL A 281 -7.94 17.27 5.45
C VAL A 281 -8.65 16.41 4.43
N PRO A 282 -7.90 15.80 3.51
CA PRO A 282 -8.50 15.08 2.39
C PRO A 282 -8.98 13.67 2.76
N VAL A 283 -8.49 13.10 3.86
CA VAL A 283 -8.84 11.75 4.32
C VAL A 283 -9.98 11.81 5.34
N PRO A 284 -10.91 10.85 5.33
CA PRO A 284 -12.01 10.80 6.28
C PRO A 284 -11.52 10.52 7.71
N ALA A 285 -12.32 10.90 8.71
CA ALA A 285 -11.98 10.68 10.11
C ALA A 285 -11.83 9.19 10.47
N THR A 286 -12.53 8.31 9.77
CA THR A 286 -12.45 6.85 9.91
C THR A 286 -11.02 6.32 9.74
N ASP A 287 -10.20 6.98 8.94
CA ASP A 287 -8.82 6.58 8.67
C ASP A 287 -7.90 6.74 9.90
N LEU A 288 -8.30 7.51 10.92
CA LEU A 288 -7.60 7.56 12.21
C LEU A 288 -7.52 6.20 12.91
N ALA A 289 -8.41 5.27 12.59
CA ALA A 289 -8.37 3.92 13.12
C ALA A 289 -7.03 3.23 12.81
N TYR A 290 -6.44 3.48 11.63
CA TYR A 290 -5.19 2.84 11.19
C TYR A 290 -3.93 3.34 11.92
N VAL A 291 -4.01 4.43 12.64
CA VAL A 291 -2.95 4.91 13.54
C VAL A 291 -3.30 4.70 15.03
N ALA A 292 -4.43 4.05 15.31
CA ALA A 292 -4.95 3.85 16.66
C ALA A 292 -5.09 2.37 17.06
N HIS A 293 -5.42 1.51 16.11
CA HIS A 293 -5.76 0.11 16.37
C HIS A 293 -4.94 -0.85 15.51
N PRO A 294 -4.75 -2.11 15.95
CA PRO A 294 -3.97 -3.10 15.20
C PRO A 294 -4.70 -3.54 13.92
N TRP A 295 -3.92 -3.69 12.85
CA TRP A 295 -4.30 -4.29 11.55
C TRP A 295 -3.15 -5.09 10.96
N VAL A 296 -2.35 -5.69 11.84
CA VAL A 296 -1.16 -6.46 11.55
C VAL A 296 -1.53 -7.82 10.96
N SER A 297 -0.96 -8.17 9.81
CA SER A 297 -1.03 -9.50 9.23
C SER A 297 0.38 -10.04 9.01
N GLU A 298 0.48 -11.36 8.84
CA GLU A 298 1.75 -12.04 8.55
C GLU A 298 1.69 -12.73 7.19
N PRO A 299 2.85 -12.89 6.51
CA PRO A 299 2.94 -13.54 5.22
C PRO A 299 2.90 -15.08 5.38
N GLY A 300 1.75 -15.64 5.76
CA GLY A 300 1.59 -17.04 6.11
C GLY A 300 1.94 -17.97 4.97
N TRP A 301 1.24 -17.84 3.82
CA TRP A 301 1.49 -18.66 2.63
C TRP A 301 2.90 -18.43 2.06
N LEU A 302 3.31 -17.17 1.91
CA LEU A 302 4.64 -16.83 1.40
C LEU A 302 5.76 -17.46 2.24
N THR A 303 5.60 -17.44 3.57
CA THR A 303 6.54 -18.06 4.49
C THR A 303 6.64 -19.57 4.29
N GLN A 304 5.49 -20.25 4.07
CA GLN A 304 5.45 -21.68 3.76
C GLN A 304 6.05 -21.99 2.39
N ALA A 305 5.85 -21.11 1.40
CA ALA A 305 6.49 -21.20 0.08
C ALA A 305 7.99 -20.85 0.09
N GLY A 306 8.58 -20.56 1.24
CA GLY A 306 10.02 -20.29 1.38
C GLY A 306 10.43 -18.84 1.19
N TRP A 307 9.51 -17.93 0.89
CA TRP A 307 9.81 -16.50 0.81
C TRP A 307 10.09 -15.91 2.19
N ARG A 308 11.01 -14.96 2.26
CA ARG A 308 11.33 -14.19 3.46
C ARG A 308 11.56 -12.72 3.09
N PRO A 309 11.09 -11.76 3.90
CA PRO A 309 11.41 -10.35 3.70
C PRO A 309 12.89 -10.09 3.95
N ARG A 310 13.47 -9.16 3.21
CA ARG A 310 14.85 -8.66 3.41
C ARG A 310 14.90 -7.59 4.51
N TYR A 311 13.81 -6.86 4.69
CA TYR A 311 13.69 -5.77 5.64
C TYR A 311 12.77 -6.19 6.79
N ASP A 312 13.23 -6.08 8.01
CA ASP A 312 12.37 -6.15 9.18
C ASP A 312 11.64 -4.82 9.41
N ASN A 313 10.73 -4.77 10.38
CA ASN A 313 9.94 -3.57 10.65
C ASN A 313 10.81 -2.37 11.10
N ALA A 314 11.94 -2.60 11.77
CA ALA A 314 12.85 -1.53 12.19
C ALA A 314 13.61 -0.94 10.99
N ALA A 315 14.08 -1.78 10.07
CA ALA A 315 14.70 -1.37 8.83
C ALA A 315 13.70 -0.63 7.91
N CYS A 316 12.46 -1.12 7.80
CA CYS A 316 11.39 -0.44 7.10
C CYS A 316 11.10 0.97 7.67
N LEU A 317 11.04 1.09 9.00
CA LEU A 317 10.86 2.38 9.67
C LEU A 317 12.04 3.32 9.40
N ALA A 318 13.28 2.82 9.40
CA ALA A 318 14.46 3.63 9.08
C ALA A 318 14.41 4.17 7.65
N VAL A 319 14.04 3.33 6.66
CA VAL A 319 13.84 3.77 5.26
C VAL A 319 12.77 4.87 5.18
N LEU A 320 11.64 4.68 5.84
CA LEU A 320 10.57 5.68 5.90
C LEU A 320 11.06 7.03 6.46
N LEU A 321 11.81 7.00 7.55
CA LEU A 321 12.34 8.22 8.18
C LEU A 321 13.37 8.95 7.30
N ASP A 322 14.22 8.20 6.59
CA ASP A 322 15.17 8.76 5.63
C ASP A 322 14.45 9.46 4.47
N GLU A 323 13.42 8.84 3.90
CA GLU A 323 12.62 9.44 2.84
C GLU A 323 11.88 10.70 3.30
N VAL A 324 11.25 10.66 4.47
CA VAL A 324 10.59 11.81 5.09
C VAL A 324 11.59 12.97 5.33
N SER A 325 12.79 12.66 5.80
CA SER A 325 13.85 13.65 6.03
C SER A 325 14.36 14.24 4.72
N GLY A 326 14.54 13.42 3.69
CA GLY A 326 14.90 13.83 2.34
C GLY A 326 13.86 14.76 1.72
N ASN A 327 12.60 14.43 1.83
CA ASN A 327 11.48 15.24 1.34
C ASN A 327 11.41 16.61 2.05
N ARG A 328 11.58 16.65 3.37
CA ARG A 328 11.65 17.91 4.14
C ARG A 328 12.81 18.80 3.68
N ALA A 329 13.98 18.23 3.42
CA ALA A 329 15.14 18.98 2.94
C ALA A 329 14.92 19.55 1.53
N VAL A 330 14.26 18.82 0.64
CA VAL A 330 13.89 19.28 -0.71
C VAL A 330 12.82 20.36 -0.64
N MET A 331 11.80 20.20 0.19
CA MET A 331 10.76 21.21 0.42
C MET A 331 11.35 22.50 1.01
N ALA A 332 12.21 22.42 2.02
CA ALA A 332 12.88 23.58 2.61
C ALA A 332 13.72 24.37 1.58
N ARG A 333 14.36 23.69 0.62
CA ARG A 333 15.08 24.32 -0.48
C ARG A 333 14.17 24.99 -1.52
N ARG A 334 12.94 24.45 -1.73
CA ARG A 334 11.96 25.01 -2.69
C ARG A 334 11.15 26.17 -2.10
N VAL A 335 10.85 26.15 -0.81
CA VAL A 335 10.10 27.23 -0.11
C VAL A 335 10.93 28.50 0.08
N GLY A 336 12.24 28.48 -0.19
CA GLY A 336 13.11 29.67 -0.19
C GLY A 336 12.78 30.74 -1.25
N ALA A 337 11.82 30.53 -2.16
CA ALA A 337 11.36 31.54 -3.12
C ALA A 337 9.99 31.16 -3.72
N ARG A 338 8.92 31.83 -3.28
CA ARG A 338 7.69 32.06 -4.05
C ARG A 338 6.59 31.01 -4.20
N ASP A 339 6.34 30.03 -3.34
CA ASP A 339 5.08 29.28 -3.48
C ASP A 339 4.51 28.77 -2.15
N ALA A 340 3.94 29.68 -1.36
CA ALA A 340 3.23 29.35 -0.12
C ALA A 340 1.85 28.67 -0.35
N VAL A 341 1.34 28.65 -1.58
CA VAL A 341 -0.02 28.14 -1.88
C VAL A 341 0.00 26.65 -2.26
N GLY A 342 1.07 26.18 -2.95
CA GLY A 342 1.20 24.74 -3.30
C GLY A 342 1.65 23.85 -2.12
N ALA A 343 2.40 24.42 -1.16
CA ALA A 343 2.85 23.71 0.04
C ALA A 343 1.71 23.39 1.02
N ALA A 344 0.59 24.12 0.98
CA ALA A 344 -0.55 23.89 1.85
C ALA A 344 -1.30 22.60 1.53
N ALA A 345 -1.38 22.20 0.26
CA ALA A 345 -2.08 20.98 -0.16
C ALA A 345 -1.25 19.71 0.14
N ALA A 346 0.07 19.73 -0.06
CA ALA A 346 0.95 18.60 0.23
C ALA A 346 1.12 18.34 1.74
N GLY A 347 0.99 19.40 2.56
CA GLY A 347 1.08 19.33 4.02
C GLY A 347 -0.25 19.04 4.72
N ALA A 348 -1.37 18.87 3.99
CA ALA A 348 -2.71 18.86 4.62
C ALA A 348 -2.93 17.67 5.56
N ALA A 349 -2.44 16.48 5.26
CA ALA A 349 -2.54 15.33 6.16
C ALA A 349 -1.62 15.48 7.40
N SER A 350 -0.38 15.95 7.19
CA SER A 350 0.56 16.30 8.27
C SER A 350 0.07 17.52 9.06
N ALA A 351 -0.55 18.51 8.39
CA ALA A 351 -1.14 19.68 9.02
C ALA A 351 -2.35 19.32 9.88
N ALA A 352 -3.11 18.30 9.54
CA ALA A 352 -4.24 17.82 10.36
C ALA A 352 -3.76 17.24 11.68
N VAL A 353 -2.76 16.35 11.65
CA VAL A 353 -2.15 15.80 12.85
C VAL A 353 -1.54 16.94 13.69
N ALA A 354 -0.82 17.87 13.03
CA ALA A 354 -0.26 19.04 13.68
C ALA A 354 -1.33 19.98 14.25
N ALA A 355 -2.44 20.23 13.53
CA ALA A 355 -3.54 21.08 13.98
C ALA A 355 -4.29 20.45 15.16
N ILE A 356 -4.56 19.13 15.12
CA ILE A 356 -5.17 18.38 16.24
C ILE A 356 -4.26 18.47 17.47
N ALA A 357 -2.95 18.23 17.27
CA ALA A 357 -1.95 18.31 18.31
C ALA A 357 -1.85 19.72 18.90
N THR A 358 -1.86 20.77 18.08
CA THR A 358 -1.79 22.17 18.50
C THR A 358 -3.06 22.60 19.24
N ALA A 359 -4.25 22.20 18.76
CA ALA A 359 -5.52 22.46 19.43
C ALA A 359 -5.60 21.79 20.82
N ALA A 360 -5.07 20.57 20.96
CA ALA A 360 -4.99 19.87 22.24
C ALA A 360 -4.03 20.57 23.23
N LEU A 361 -2.89 21.07 22.74
CA LEU A 361 -1.93 21.86 23.52
C LEU A 361 -2.52 23.18 24.02
N MET A 362 -3.24 23.92 23.16
CA MET A 362 -3.87 25.17 23.53
C MET A 362 -4.98 24.96 24.59
N ARG A 363 -5.78 23.89 24.48
CA ARG A 363 -6.77 23.54 25.52
C ARG A 363 -6.12 23.19 26.84
N ARG A 364 -5.00 22.45 26.87
CA ARG A 364 -4.23 22.17 28.09
C ARG A 364 -3.67 23.44 28.74
N ARG A 365 -3.24 24.43 27.96
CA ARG A 365 -2.77 25.72 28.49
C ARG A 365 -3.91 26.57 29.07
N ARG A 366 -5.10 26.57 28.47
CA ARG A 366 -6.28 27.29 28.98
C ARG A 366 -6.90 26.65 30.22
N GLY A 367 -6.76 25.31 30.39
CA GLY A 367 -7.24 24.61 31.59
C GLY A 367 -6.34 24.74 32.84
N ARG A 368 -5.15 25.35 32.69
CA ARG A 368 -4.21 25.67 33.77
C ARG A 368 -4.22 27.16 34.09
N GLY A 369 -5.39 27.78 34.13
CA GLY A 369 -5.55 29.11 34.69
C GLY A 369 -5.20 29.11 36.20
N PRO A 370 -4.67 30.22 36.76
CA PRO A 370 -4.17 30.26 38.11
C PRO A 370 -5.32 30.01 39.09
N THR A 371 -5.18 28.95 39.89
CA THR A 371 -5.97 28.81 41.11
C THR A 371 -5.67 30.02 41.99
N GLY A 372 -6.62 30.95 42.00
CA GLY A 372 -6.55 32.15 42.82
C GLY A 372 -6.38 31.78 44.27
N GLN A 373 -5.35 32.31 44.88
CA GLN A 373 -5.26 32.48 46.29
C GLN A 373 -6.45 33.34 46.72
N VAL A 374 -7.35 32.77 47.50
CA VAL A 374 -8.28 33.54 48.32
C VAL A 374 -7.79 33.45 49.75
N ARG A 375 -7.53 34.61 50.29
CA ARG A 375 -7.25 34.83 51.71
C ARG A 375 -8.48 34.52 52.56
#